data_bacc58c035a02d977ce9e18f2a751197
#
_entry.id   bacc58c035a02d977ce9e18f2a751197
#
_cell.length_a   1.000
_cell.length_b   1.000
_cell.length_c   1.000
_cell.angle_alpha   90.00
_cell.angle_beta   90.00
_cell.angle_gamma   90.00
#
_symmetry.space_group_name_H-M   'P 1'
#
loop_
_entity.id
_entity.type
_entity.pdbx_description
1 polymer ?
#
loop_
_entity_poly.entity_id
_entity_poly.type
_entity_poly.pdbx_seq_one_letter_code
_entity_poly.pdbx_strand_id
1 'polypeptide(L)'
;QRQMCIRDRYRYIRLFTFLGLVAVLSLQAAWIYNTYMLIRNNIQKDCCEVVEKTLENEMVIRMDNLPEGSQVIGGEVNDTIKPLTYFCENLSNMGREISMVRIDSIASALLKEYSIESNFVVCTMNPQNDSILQVSKKENLSLWGVIKSEPFLIKSDSTEAVQLLLINPYKVFFERMGLLMIASFIMPVSYTHLR
;
A
#
# COMPACT_ATOMS: atom_id res chain seq x y z
N GLN A 1 24.51 35.80 -49.42
CA GLN A 1 23.10 35.64 -49.00
C GLN A 1 22.65 34.17 -48.82
N ARG A 2 23.09 33.20 -49.66
CA ARG A 2 22.72 31.78 -49.54
C ARG A 2 23.21 31.11 -48.25
N GLN A 3 24.36 31.49 -47.75
CA GLN A 3 24.93 30.87 -46.51
C GLN A 3 24.21 31.34 -45.25
N MET A 4 23.63 32.52 -45.18
CA MET A 4 22.80 32.98 -44.09
C MET A 4 21.52 32.17 -43.94
N CYS A 5 20.85 31.82 -45.02
CA CYS A 5 19.62 31.03 -45.02
C CYS A 5 19.81 29.58 -44.51
N ILE A 6 20.99 28.98 -44.75
CA ILE A 6 21.34 27.62 -44.33
C ILE A 6 21.55 27.60 -42.82
N ARG A 7 22.27 28.60 -42.26
CA ARG A 7 22.59 28.66 -40.82
C ARG A 7 21.35 28.86 -39.94
N ASP A 8 20.39 29.64 -40.40
CA ASP A 8 19.13 29.84 -39.68
C ASP A 8 18.23 28.60 -39.73
N ARG A 9 18.21 27.87 -40.84
CA ARG A 9 17.50 26.60 -40.97
C ARG A 9 18.04 25.55 -39.98
N TYR A 10 19.36 25.46 -39.76
CA TYR A 10 19.98 24.56 -38.76
C TYR A 10 19.63 24.95 -37.33
N ARG A 11 19.48 26.22 -37.01
CA ARG A 11 19.04 26.67 -35.69
C ARG A 11 17.61 26.28 -35.42
N TYR A 12 16.71 26.44 -36.35
CA TYR A 12 15.32 26.00 -36.19
C TYR A 12 15.20 24.47 -36.06
N ILE A 13 15.92 23.72 -36.84
CA ILE A 13 15.94 22.25 -36.74
C ILE A 13 16.42 21.81 -35.36
N ARG A 14 17.52 22.37 -34.85
CA ARG A 14 18.01 22.07 -33.50
C ARG A 14 17.00 22.44 -32.40
N LEU A 15 16.35 23.59 -32.54
CA LEU A 15 15.34 24.03 -31.58
C LEU A 15 14.15 23.08 -31.58
N PHE A 16 13.63 22.71 -32.73
CA PHE A 16 12.53 21.75 -32.82
C PHE A 16 12.89 20.36 -32.34
N THR A 17 14.10 19.87 -32.64
CA THR A 17 14.59 18.61 -32.12
C THR A 17 14.71 18.64 -30.60
N PHE A 18 15.24 19.73 -30.03
CA PHE A 18 15.34 19.90 -28.57
C PHE A 18 13.97 19.97 -27.91
N LEU A 19 13.03 20.76 -28.47
CA LEU A 19 11.64 20.83 -27.97
C LEU A 19 10.94 19.47 -28.06
N GLY A 20 11.12 18.73 -29.13
CA GLY A 20 10.60 17.38 -29.29
C GLY A 20 11.16 16.42 -28.23
N LEU A 21 12.48 16.48 -27.97
CA LEU A 21 13.12 15.67 -26.93
C LEU A 21 12.56 16.00 -25.53
N VAL A 22 12.45 17.30 -25.20
CA VAL A 22 11.88 17.74 -23.91
C VAL A 22 10.42 17.28 -23.76
N ALA A 23 9.62 17.38 -24.82
CA ALA A 23 8.25 16.90 -24.80
C ALA A 23 8.14 15.40 -24.53
N VAL A 24 8.98 14.58 -25.19
CA VAL A 24 9.03 13.12 -24.98
C VAL A 24 9.46 12.79 -23.55
N LEU A 25 10.52 13.44 -23.04
CA LEU A 25 10.99 13.22 -21.68
C LEU A 25 9.93 13.63 -20.64
N SER A 26 9.23 14.73 -20.86
CA SER A 26 8.14 15.18 -19.98
C SER A 26 6.99 14.18 -19.95
N LEU A 27 6.62 13.64 -21.11
CA LEU A 27 5.58 12.62 -21.22
C LEU A 27 5.99 11.33 -20.51
N GLN A 28 7.23 10.90 -20.68
CA GLN A 28 7.76 9.71 -19.98
C GLN A 28 7.78 9.91 -18.46
N ALA A 29 8.21 11.08 -17.99
CA ALA A 29 8.22 11.40 -16.55
C ALA A 29 6.79 11.38 -15.97
N ALA A 30 5.83 11.98 -16.66
CA ALA A 30 4.42 11.96 -16.26
C ALA A 30 3.87 10.52 -16.23
N TRP A 31 4.20 9.70 -17.23
CA TRP A 31 3.77 8.31 -17.26
C TRP A 31 4.37 7.48 -16.11
N ILE A 32 5.67 7.62 -15.83
CA ILE A 32 6.35 6.95 -14.70
C ILE A 32 5.70 7.36 -13.38
N TYR A 33 5.44 8.66 -13.19
CA TYR A 33 4.80 9.18 -11.99
C TYR A 33 3.40 8.59 -11.79
N ASN A 34 2.57 8.59 -12.84
CA ASN A 34 1.22 8.03 -12.78
C ASN A 34 1.25 6.52 -12.48
N THR A 35 2.17 5.78 -13.09
CA THR A 35 2.36 4.34 -12.85
C THR A 35 2.78 4.09 -11.41
N TYR A 36 3.72 4.88 -10.87
CA TYR A 36 4.13 4.81 -9.48
C TYR A 36 2.95 5.03 -8.52
N MET A 37 2.14 6.06 -8.75
CA MET A 37 0.96 6.36 -7.93
C MET A 37 -0.07 5.25 -8.00
N LEU A 38 -0.31 4.68 -9.18
CA LEU A 38 -1.23 3.55 -9.34
C LEU A 38 -0.77 2.32 -8.55
N ILE A 39 0.50 1.96 -8.67
CA ILE A 39 1.08 0.80 -7.95
C ILE A 39 1.04 1.04 -6.44
N ARG A 40 1.38 2.24 -5.98
CA ARG A 40 1.30 2.61 -4.57
C ARG A 40 -0.11 2.44 -4.02
N ASN A 41 -1.11 2.93 -4.74
CA ASN A 41 -2.51 2.80 -4.32
C ASN A 41 -2.97 1.34 -4.32
N ASN A 42 -2.52 0.52 -5.26
CA ASN A 42 -2.82 -0.90 -5.29
C ASN A 42 -2.19 -1.62 -4.09
N ILE A 43 -0.91 -1.36 -3.77
CA ILE A 43 -0.26 -1.93 -2.58
C ILE A 43 -0.99 -1.48 -1.31
N GLN A 44 -1.41 -0.23 -1.22
CA GLN A 44 -2.19 0.26 -0.07
C GLN A 44 -3.50 -0.49 0.10
N LYS A 45 -4.24 -0.75 -0.99
CA LYS A 45 -5.46 -1.56 -0.98
C LYS A 45 -5.19 -2.99 -0.54
N ASP A 46 -4.16 -3.62 -1.10
CA ASP A 46 -3.74 -4.97 -0.71
C ASP A 46 -3.42 -5.02 0.81
N CYS A 47 -2.73 -4.00 1.34
CA CYS A 47 -2.45 -3.89 2.78
C CYS A 47 -3.74 -3.74 3.62
N CYS A 48 -4.74 -2.99 3.14
CA CYS A 48 -6.03 -2.87 3.84
C CYS A 48 -6.75 -4.22 3.88
N GLU A 49 -6.77 -4.95 2.77
CA GLU A 49 -7.37 -6.28 2.70
C GLU A 49 -6.64 -7.30 3.60
N VAL A 50 -5.31 -7.24 3.64
CA VAL A 50 -4.49 -8.05 4.55
C VAL A 50 -4.84 -7.76 6.01
N VAL A 51 -5.00 -6.50 6.41
CA VAL A 51 -5.41 -6.15 7.79
C VAL A 51 -6.78 -6.74 8.11
N GLU A 52 -7.76 -6.57 7.23
CA GLU A 52 -9.11 -7.09 7.44
C GLU A 52 -9.11 -8.62 7.59
N LYS A 53 -8.49 -9.36 6.67
CA LYS A 53 -8.35 -10.83 6.74
C LYS A 53 -7.54 -11.29 7.96
N THR A 54 -6.53 -10.51 8.36
CA THR A 54 -5.74 -10.81 9.56
C THR A 54 -6.61 -10.75 10.81
N LEU A 55 -7.44 -9.72 10.93
CA LEU A 55 -8.37 -9.57 12.04
C LEU A 55 -9.47 -10.61 12.04
N GLU A 56 -10.01 -10.98 10.87
CA GLU A 56 -10.98 -12.08 10.73
C GLU A 56 -10.40 -13.40 11.22
N ASN A 57 -9.20 -13.76 10.75
CA ASN A 57 -8.55 -15.02 11.17
C ASN A 57 -8.22 -15.02 12.67
N GLU A 58 -7.73 -13.90 13.18
CA GLU A 58 -7.41 -13.76 14.61
C GLU A 58 -8.67 -13.82 15.48
N MET A 59 -9.77 -13.23 14.99
CA MET A 59 -11.08 -13.30 15.63
C MET A 59 -11.58 -14.75 15.72
N VAL A 60 -11.50 -15.53 14.65
CA VAL A 60 -11.89 -16.94 14.63
C VAL A 60 -11.10 -17.72 15.67
N ILE A 61 -9.78 -17.54 15.75
CA ILE A 61 -8.94 -18.20 16.76
C ILE A 61 -9.36 -17.82 18.20
N ARG A 62 -9.76 -16.57 18.44
CA ARG A 62 -10.26 -16.15 19.76
C ARG A 62 -11.62 -16.77 20.07
N MET A 63 -12.48 -16.89 19.07
CA MET A 63 -13.82 -17.51 19.22
C MET A 63 -13.70 -19.00 19.57
N ASP A 64 -12.80 -19.75 18.91
CA ASP A 64 -12.58 -21.17 19.19
C ASP A 64 -12.11 -21.44 20.63
N ASN A 65 -11.51 -20.43 21.26
CA ASN A 65 -11.06 -20.52 22.65
C ASN A 65 -12.09 -20.02 23.68
N LEU A 66 -13.35 -19.74 23.25
CA LEU A 66 -14.41 -19.37 24.18
C LEU A 66 -14.98 -20.62 24.88
N PRO A 67 -15.45 -20.48 26.14
CA PRO A 67 -16.20 -21.54 26.82
C PRO A 67 -17.48 -21.90 26.06
N GLU A 68 -17.87 -23.17 26.09
CA GLU A 68 -19.13 -23.63 25.53
C GLU A 68 -20.32 -22.85 26.10
N GLY A 69 -21.21 -22.37 25.18
CA GLY A 69 -22.37 -21.57 25.56
C GLY A 69 -22.14 -20.05 25.59
N SER A 70 -20.92 -19.58 25.28
CA SER A 70 -20.69 -18.14 25.13
C SER A 70 -21.42 -17.60 23.90
N GLN A 71 -22.15 -16.50 24.08
CA GLN A 71 -22.81 -15.79 22.98
C GLN A 71 -22.01 -14.52 22.64
N VAL A 72 -21.55 -14.43 21.41
CA VAL A 72 -20.95 -13.18 20.87
C VAL A 72 -22.08 -12.40 20.22
N ILE A 73 -22.42 -11.26 20.78
CA ILE A 73 -23.49 -10.39 20.26
C ILE A 73 -22.87 -9.50 19.20
N GLY A 74 -23.35 -9.64 17.96
CA GLY A 74 -23.05 -8.67 16.89
C GLY A 74 -23.69 -7.32 17.19
N GLY A 75 -23.05 -6.23 16.79
CA GLY A 75 -23.65 -4.89 16.86
C GLY A 75 -24.74 -4.69 15.80
N GLU A 76 -25.56 -3.66 15.97
CA GLU A 76 -26.47 -3.21 14.91
C GLU A 76 -25.66 -2.82 13.67
N VAL A 77 -26.15 -3.23 12.50
CA VAL A 77 -25.51 -2.87 11.22
C VAL A 77 -25.66 -1.36 11.04
N ASN A 78 -24.55 -0.66 11.24
CA ASN A 78 -24.46 0.76 10.98
C ASN A 78 -23.59 0.96 9.73
N ASP A 79 -24.04 1.74 8.76
CA ASP A 79 -23.31 1.95 7.48
C ASP A 79 -21.88 2.49 7.67
N THR A 80 -21.57 2.99 8.86
CA THR A 80 -20.27 3.61 9.18
C THR A 80 -19.26 2.66 9.83
N ILE A 81 -19.72 1.57 10.50
CA ILE A 81 -18.85 0.66 11.27
C ILE A 81 -19.00 -0.76 10.74
N LYS A 82 -17.89 -1.37 10.40
CA LYS A 82 -17.88 -2.77 9.89
C LYS A 82 -18.31 -3.75 10.98
N PRO A 83 -19.07 -4.80 10.65
CA PRO A 83 -19.48 -5.83 11.61
C PRO A 83 -18.31 -6.44 12.40
N LEU A 84 -17.17 -6.64 11.75
CA LEU A 84 -15.96 -7.17 12.36
C LEU A 84 -15.47 -6.34 13.57
N THR A 85 -15.68 -5.01 13.55
CA THR A 85 -15.34 -4.12 14.67
C THR A 85 -16.11 -4.50 15.93
N TYR A 86 -17.43 -4.73 15.82
CA TYR A 86 -18.26 -5.14 16.96
C TYR A 86 -17.85 -6.49 17.52
N PHE A 87 -17.49 -7.45 16.64
CA PHE A 87 -16.99 -8.75 17.09
C PHE A 87 -15.67 -8.61 17.85
N CYS A 88 -14.73 -7.82 17.34
CA CYS A 88 -13.44 -7.57 18.00
C CYS A 88 -13.64 -6.93 19.38
N GLU A 89 -14.52 -5.94 19.48
CA GLU A 89 -14.84 -5.24 20.73
C GLU A 89 -15.49 -6.17 21.74
N ASN A 90 -16.51 -6.95 21.34
CA ASN A 90 -17.18 -7.90 22.24
C ASN A 90 -16.23 -8.96 22.79
N LEU A 91 -15.34 -9.51 21.95
CA LEU A 91 -14.34 -10.47 22.39
C LEU A 91 -13.35 -9.83 23.39
N SER A 92 -12.96 -8.58 23.17
CA SER A 92 -12.11 -7.83 24.09
C SER A 92 -12.81 -7.59 25.43
N ASN A 93 -14.09 -7.26 25.43
CA ASN A 93 -14.92 -7.08 26.63
C ASN A 93 -15.09 -8.40 27.42
N MET A 94 -15.01 -9.55 26.74
CA MET A 94 -14.99 -10.88 27.38
C MET A 94 -13.59 -11.27 27.92
N GLY A 95 -12.62 -10.34 27.94
CA GLY A 95 -11.25 -10.58 28.38
C GLY A 95 -10.39 -11.33 27.36
N ARG A 96 -10.83 -11.41 26.12
CA ARG A 96 -10.06 -12.00 25.01
C ARG A 96 -9.46 -10.89 24.15
N GLU A 97 -8.38 -10.29 24.68
CA GLU A 97 -7.67 -9.23 23.97
C GLU A 97 -6.97 -9.72 22.70
N ILE A 98 -6.76 -8.80 21.76
CA ILE A 98 -6.04 -9.03 20.52
C ILE A 98 -4.57 -9.36 20.81
N SER A 99 -4.07 -10.46 20.24
CA SER A 99 -2.66 -10.82 20.38
C SER A 99 -1.83 -10.29 19.22
N MET A 100 -0.97 -9.30 19.49
CA MET A 100 -0.09 -8.71 18.48
C MET A 100 0.86 -9.72 17.85
N VAL A 101 1.26 -10.76 18.60
CA VAL A 101 2.11 -11.85 18.07
C VAL A 101 1.36 -12.69 17.04
N ARG A 102 0.09 -13.02 17.29
CA ARG A 102 -0.73 -13.75 16.32
C ARG A 102 -1.01 -12.91 15.08
N ILE A 103 -1.38 -11.65 15.28
CA ILE A 103 -1.60 -10.70 14.17
C ILE A 103 -0.36 -10.63 13.29
N ASP A 104 0.83 -10.49 13.85
CA ASP A 104 2.09 -10.42 13.09
C ASP A 104 2.32 -11.71 12.27
N SER A 105 2.07 -12.88 12.87
CA SER A 105 2.23 -14.17 12.20
C SER A 105 1.24 -14.33 11.04
N ILE A 106 -0.04 -14.02 11.26
CA ILE A 106 -1.09 -14.13 10.23
C ILE A 106 -0.84 -13.12 9.12
N ALA A 107 -0.54 -11.87 9.45
CA ALA A 107 -0.22 -10.83 8.48
C ALA A 107 1.01 -11.21 7.63
N SER A 108 2.04 -11.82 8.23
CA SER A 108 3.21 -12.31 7.51
C SER A 108 2.85 -13.37 6.47
N ALA A 109 1.97 -14.31 6.81
CA ALA A 109 1.51 -15.34 5.88
C ALA A 109 0.69 -14.75 4.73
N LEU A 110 -0.25 -13.84 5.04
CA LEU A 110 -1.09 -13.19 4.06
C LEU A 110 -0.29 -12.27 3.12
N LEU A 111 0.67 -11.49 3.63
CA LEU A 111 1.52 -10.65 2.78
C LEU A 111 2.30 -11.47 1.74
N LYS A 112 2.75 -12.68 2.09
CA LYS A 112 3.39 -13.61 1.14
C LYS A 112 2.40 -14.09 0.07
N GLU A 113 1.15 -14.38 0.45
CA GLU A 113 0.08 -14.77 -0.47
C GLU A 113 -0.21 -13.64 -1.48
N TYR A 114 -0.18 -12.39 -1.04
CA TYR A 114 -0.33 -11.20 -1.90
C TYR A 114 0.95 -10.84 -2.67
N SER A 115 2.01 -11.65 -2.58
CA SER A 115 3.32 -11.39 -3.20
C SER A 115 3.92 -10.04 -2.77
N ILE A 116 3.73 -9.68 -1.50
CA ILE A 116 4.28 -8.47 -0.89
C ILE A 116 5.45 -8.89 0.02
N GLU A 117 6.63 -9.04 -0.58
CA GLU A 117 7.86 -9.34 0.15
C GLU A 117 8.52 -8.04 0.61
N SER A 118 8.15 -7.55 1.77
CA SER A 118 8.73 -6.35 2.38
C SER A 118 8.68 -6.45 3.90
N ASN A 119 9.54 -5.68 4.57
CA ASN A 119 9.44 -5.51 6.01
C ASN A 119 8.14 -4.80 6.35
N PHE A 120 7.46 -5.26 7.40
CA PHE A 120 6.21 -4.69 7.85
C PHE A 120 6.14 -4.65 9.37
N VAL A 121 5.32 -3.76 9.86
CA VAL A 121 4.97 -3.65 11.28
C VAL A 121 3.47 -3.48 11.38
N VAL A 122 2.84 -4.24 12.25
CA VAL A 122 1.43 -4.01 12.62
C VAL A 122 1.41 -3.25 13.93
N CYS A 123 0.61 -2.20 13.99
CA CYS A 123 0.44 -1.40 15.19
C CYS A 123 -1.03 -1.22 15.52
N THR A 124 -1.34 -1.12 16.81
CA THR A 124 -2.58 -0.54 17.28
C THR A 124 -2.36 0.95 17.53
N MET A 125 -3.30 1.74 17.10
CA MET A 125 -3.24 3.20 17.18
C MET A 125 -4.57 3.79 17.61
N ASN A 126 -4.53 4.99 18.13
CA ASN A 126 -5.72 5.79 18.32
C ASN A 126 -5.92 6.69 17.08
N PRO A 127 -7.01 6.48 16.29
CA PRO A 127 -7.22 7.25 15.06
C PRO A 127 -7.51 8.74 15.31
N GLN A 128 -7.94 9.11 16.52
CA GLN A 128 -8.29 10.50 16.83
C GLN A 128 -7.08 11.42 17.00
N ASN A 129 -5.95 10.87 17.45
CA ASN A 129 -4.73 11.64 17.73
C ASN A 129 -3.46 11.04 17.07
N ASP A 130 -3.63 10.05 16.19
CA ASP A 130 -2.55 9.33 15.49
C ASP A 130 -1.48 8.73 16.45
N SER A 131 -1.82 8.51 17.73
CA SER A 131 -0.88 7.93 18.67
C SER A 131 -0.83 6.41 18.55
N ILE A 132 0.39 5.87 18.47
CA ILE A 132 0.63 4.42 18.45
C ILE A 132 0.54 3.92 19.89
N LEU A 133 -0.33 2.93 20.14
CA LEU A 133 -0.54 2.31 21.44
C LEU A 133 0.36 1.09 21.62
N GLN A 134 0.40 0.20 20.63
CA GLN A 134 1.23 -1.01 20.65
C GLN A 134 1.81 -1.26 19.26
N VAL A 135 2.93 -1.97 19.21
CA VAL A 135 3.64 -2.32 17.98
C VAL A 135 4.02 -3.79 18.02
N SER A 136 3.83 -4.51 16.94
CA SER A 136 4.16 -5.93 16.84
C SER A 136 5.66 -6.21 16.94
N LYS A 137 6.47 -5.32 16.37
CA LYS A 137 7.95 -5.40 16.35
C LYS A 137 8.56 -4.04 16.62
N LYS A 138 9.66 -4.01 17.38
CA LYS A 138 10.49 -2.79 17.51
C LYS A 138 11.43 -2.70 16.30
N GLU A 139 10.96 -2.18 15.21
CA GLU A 139 11.80 -1.78 14.08
C GLU A 139 12.00 -0.27 14.08
N ASN A 140 13.16 0.19 13.58
CA ASN A 140 13.37 1.61 13.33
C ASN A 140 12.43 2.04 12.21
N LEU A 141 11.33 2.66 12.59
CA LEU A 141 10.37 3.28 11.68
C LEU A 141 11.03 4.49 11.01
N SER A 142 11.83 4.22 9.98
CA SER A 142 12.24 5.29 9.08
C SER A 142 10.98 5.79 8.37
N LEU A 143 10.60 7.04 8.62
CA LEU A 143 9.41 7.68 8.04
C LEU A 143 9.44 7.82 6.51
N TRP A 144 10.58 7.52 5.88
CA TRP A 144 10.77 7.59 4.43
C TRP A 144 10.37 6.28 3.76
N GLY A 145 9.44 6.38 2.80
CA GLY A 145 9.03 5.24 1.98
C GLY A 145 8.07 4.24 2.67
N VAL A 146 7.38 4.65 3.73
CA VAL A 146 6.37 3.81 4.40
C VAL A 146 5.03 3.91 3.67
N ILE A 147 4.44 2.76 3.34
CA ILE A 147 3.04 2.68 2.92
C ILE A 147 2.22 2.26 4.13
N LYS A 148 1.20 3.07 4.45
CA LYS A 148 0.28 2.82 5.55
C LYS A 148 -1.03 2.29 4.99
N SER A 149 -1.57 1.22 5.58
CA SER A 149 -2.96 0.85 5.34
C SER A 149 -3.89 1.91 5.95
N GLU A 150 -5.15 1.90 5.55
CA GLU A 150 -6.16 2.61 6.32
C GLU A 150 -6.32 1.96 7.70
N PRO A 151 -6.54 2.75 8.77
CA PRO A 151 -6.76 2.21 10.10
C PRO A 151 -8.09 1.44 10.14
N PHE A 152 -8.04 0.18 10.56
CA PHE A 152 -9.22 -0.64 10.77
C PHE A 152 -9.67 -0.53 12.22
N LEU A 153 -10.87 -0.01 12.46
CA LEU A 153 -11.42 0.17 13.79
C LEU A 153 -11.66 -1.18 14.48
N ILE A 154 -11.17 -1.33 15.70
CA ILE A 154 -11.42 -2.51 16.55
C ILE A 154 -12.33 -2.22 17.72
N LYS A 155 -12.65 -0.93 17.94
CA LYS A 155 -13.66 -0.45 18.88
C LYS A 155 -14.65 0.50 18.20
N SER A 156 -15.91 0.41 18.59
CA SER A 156 -17.00 1.21 18.03
C SER A 156 -16.89 2.70 18.39
N ASP A 157 -16.24 3.03 19.50
CA ASP A 157 -15.96 4.39 19.94
C ASP A 157 -14.82 5.09 19.18
N SER A 158 -14.23 4.39 18.20
CA SER A 158 -13.08 4.88 17.40
C SER A 158 -11.86 5.26 18.24
N THR A 159 -11.68 4.66 19.42
CA THR A 159 -10.50 4.91 20.27
C THR A 159 -9.32 4.02 19.87
N GLU A 160 -9.57 2.86 19.27
CA GLU A 160 -8.53 1.92 18.87
C GLU A 160 -8.76 1.40 17.45
N ALA A 161 -7.67 1.38 16.68
CA ALA A 161 -7.63 0.80 15.34
C ALA A 161 -6.34 0.01 15.13
N VAL A 162 -6.38 -0.95 14.22
CA VAL A 162 -5.19 -1.67 13.74
C VAL A 162 -4.75 -1.10 12.40
N GLN A 163 -3.47 -0.87 12.24
CA GLN A 163 -2.85 -0.38 11.01
C GLN A 163 -1.61 -1.20 10.67
N LEU A 164 -1.44 -1.50 9.40
CA LEU A 164 -0.25 -2.13 8.85
C LEU A 164 0.64 -1.07 8.19
N LEU A 165 1.91 -1.06 8.58
CA LEU A 165 2.95 -0.19 8.05
C LEU A 165 3.93 -1.04 7.26
N LEU A 166 3.98 -0.85 5.95
CA LEU A 166 4.92 -1.52 5.07
C LEU A 166 6.18 -0.65 4.95
N ILE A 167 7.32 -1.18 5.38
CA ILE A 167 8.59 -0.45 5.46
C ILE A 167 9.44 -0.78 4.24
N ASN A 168 9.94 0.25 3.56
CA ASN A 168 10.83 0.12 2.40
C ASN A 168 10.31 -0.83 1.30
N PRO A 169 9.12 -0.59 0.73
CA PRO A 169 8.50 -1.48 -0.26
C PRO A 169 9.16 -1.41 -1.65
N TYR A 170 10.42 -0.97 -1.76
CA TYR A 170 11.12 -0.77 -3.03
C TYR A 170 11.18 -2.05 -3.87
N LYS A 171 11.39 -3.22 -3.23
CA LYS A 171 11.43 -4.50 -3.93
C LYS A 171 10.09 -4.76 -4.65
N VAL A 172 8.98 -4.59 -3.94
CA VAL A 172 7.63 -4.76 -4.48
C VAL A 172 7.35 -3.79 -5.63
N PHE A 173 7.81 -2.54 -5.50
CA PHE A 173 7.71 -1.56 -6.59
C PHE A 173 8.50 -2.00 -7.81
N PHE A 174 9.75 -2.43 -7.64
CA PHE A 174 10.59 -2.88 -8.75
C PHE A 174 10.02 -4.12 -9.44
N GLU A 175 9.48 -5.07 -8.71
CA GLU A 175 8.85 -6.25 -9.27
C GLU A 175 7.59 -5.90 -10.08
N ARG A 176 6.71 -5.04 -9.54
CA ARG A 176 5.47 -4.62 -10.22
C ARG A 176 5.70 -3.61 -11.35
N MET A 177 6.71 -2.74 -11.25
CA MET A 177 7.05 -1.73 -12.28
C MET A 177 8.02 -2.25 -13.33
N GLY A 178 8.92 -3.18 -12.98
CA GLY A 178 10.08 -3.54 -13.80
C GLY A 178 9.69 -3.96 -15.22
N LEU A 179 8.68 -4.78 -15.36
CA LEU A 179 8.20 -5.26 -16.66
C LEU A 179 7.60 -4.13 -17.51
N LEU A 180 6.85 -3.22 -16.89
CA LEU A 180 6.27 -2.05 -17.57
C LEU A 180 7.33 -1.05 -17.98
N MET A 181 8.35 -0.84 -17.15
CA MET A 181 9.48 0.05 -17.49
C MET A 181 10.29 -0.52 -18.65
N ILE A 182 10.63 -1.80 -18.63
CA ILE A 182 11.35 -2.46 -19.73
C ILE A 182 10.57 -2.34 -21.03
N ALA A 183 9.26 -2.61 -21.03
CA ALA A 183 8.41 -2.46 -22.21
C ALA A 183 8.40 -1.03 -22.75
N SER A 184 8.38 -0.02 -21.90
CA SER A 184 8.38 1.39 -22.30
C SER A 184 9.69 1.84 -22.95
N PHE A 185 10.82 1.24 -22.59
CA PHE A 185 12.12 1.52 -23.20
C PHE A 185 12.34 0.76 -24.52
N ILE A 186 11.81 -0.44 -24.64
CA ILE A 186 11.99 -1.28 -25.86
C ILE A 186 11.13 -0.77 -27.02
N MET A 187 9.90 -0.32 -26.76
CA MET A 187 8.98 0.14 -27.83
C MET A 187 9.55 1.25 -28.72
N PRO A 188 10.13 2.36 -28.20
CA PRO A 188 10.70 3.42 -29.05
C PRO A 188 11.91 2.93 -29.85
N VAL A 189 12.74 2.03 -29.28
CA VAL A 189 13.94 1.52 -29.96
C VAL A 189 13.56 0.59 -31.12
N SER A 190 12.57 -0.27 -30.93
CA SER A 190 12.07 -1.16 -31.99
C SER A 190 11.46 -0.38 -33.15
N TYR A 191 10.80 0.75 -32.89
CA TYR A 191 10.20 1.59 -33.94
C TYR A 191 11.26 2.32 -34.78
N THR A 192 12.40 2.65 -34.20
CA THR A 192 13.51 3.32 -34.92
C THR A 192 14.34 2.35 -35.75
N HIS A 193 14.38 1.06 -35.42
CA HIS A 193 15.14 0.03 -36.15
C HIS A 193 14.38 -0.58 -37.35
N LEU A 194 13.06 -0.41 -37.42
CA LEU A 194 12.22 -0.93 -38.51
C LEU A 194 12.08 0.03 -39.70
N ARG A 195 12.87 1.11 -39.75
CA ARG A 195 12.94 2.08 -40.83
C ARG A 195 14.34 2.11 -41.42
#